data_3d65e6220eb8fcca484695776b0e1266
#
_entry.id   3d65e6220eb8fcca484695776b0e1266
#
_cell.length_a   1.000
_cell.length_b   1.000
_cell.length_c   1.000
_cell.angle_alpha   90.00
_cell.angle_beta   90.00
_cell.angle_gamma   90.00
#
_symmetry.space_group_name_H-M   'P 1'
#
loop_
_entity.id
_entity.type
_entity.pdbx_description
1 polymer ?
#
loop_
_entity_poly.entity_id
_entity_poly.type
_entity_poly.pdbx_seq_one_letter_code
_entity_poly.pdbx_strand_id
1 'polypeptide(L)'
;MKRRTFLLGAGAVATAAAQPGFRLVDVTAAAGIHFRHNSGAFGQKFLPETMGPGCAFLDYDGDGWLDILLVNGMDWPGHKQRKSTLRLYRNNRNGTFANVTERAGLAVEMYGMGVAVADYNNDGHPDLLITGVGQNRLFQNTGKGTFVDVTAKAGLGGRSAFSTSAMWFDFDRDGHLDLFVCNYVKWAGEHDVFCSVDGKHKSYCTPEAYHGSTCWLFRNRGNGTFEDVTAKCGIFDTSSKSLGVALLDYDHDGWPDLLVANDTQPNKLYRNMRNGMFEDMAVRAGVAFSEDGKARAGMGIDVADFDNSGRPGIAITNFDNELMALYRSTREGVYTDAASKIGIGQASRNSLGFGCAFFDADLDGYLDLMAVNGHIDETVRHIHSNVGYAQPPHLFLNDGRGNFRDVAGEVGGGFAAPKVARGLAYGDFDRDGDVDVLITTNQGPAYLYRNDVFSGNRSLRLRLVGTRSNRDAIGAVVRVFTPDGTQSRMVKTGSSYLSQSELTLTFGLGRREKADRIVIEWPGAGVQEHKNVGAGAYNCAEGKSISAQPRV
;
A
#
# COMPACT_ATOMS: atom_id res chain seq x y z
N MET A 1 16.89 -64.76 -33.19
CA MET A 1 17.45 -63.54 -32.57
C MET A 1 16.33 -62.68 -32.03
N LYS A 2 16.07 -62.67 -30.72
CA LYS A 2 15.03 -61.86 -30.09
C LYS A 2 15.71 -60.59 -29.54
N ARG A 3 15.34 -59.41 -30.07
CA ARG A 3 15.78 -58.12 -29.52
C ARG A 3 14.97 -57.84 -28.26
N ARG A 4 15.65 -57.68 -27.11
CA ARG A 4 15.09 -57.14 -25.87
C ARG A 4 15.21 -55.62 -25.91
N THR A 5 14.06 -54.92 -25.89
CA THR A 5 13.98 -53.46 -25.73
C THR A 5 14.00 -53.18 -24.23
N PHE A 6 15.03 -52.45 -23.74
CA PHE A 6 15.07 -51.91 -22.39
C PHE A 6 14.34 -50.58 -22.41
N LEU A 7 13.23 -50.50 -21.70
CA LEU A 7 12.55 -49.26 -21.35
C LEU A 7 13.22 -48.72 -20.06
N LEU A 8 14.03 -47.68 -20.20
CA LEU A 8 14.48 -46.84 -19.07
C LEU A 8 13.31 -45.92 -18.70
N GLY A 9 12.62 -46.22 -17.63
CA GLY A 9 11.68 -45.33 -16.98
C GLY A 9 12.44 -44.21 -16.29
N ALA A 10 12.44 -42.98 -16.84
CA ALA A 10 12.84 -41.79 -16.14
C ALA A 10 11.74 -41.45 -15.13
N GLY A 11 11.92 -41.87 -13.90
CA GLY A 11 11.11 -41.37 -12.77
C GLY A 11 11.43 -39.90 -12.55
N ALA A 12 10.51 -39.01 -12.89
CA ALA A 12 10.56 -37.63 -12.45
C ALA A 12 10.39 -37.62 -10.92
N VAL A 13 11.47 -37.42 -10.18
CA VAL A 13 11.40 -37.09 -8.76
C VAL A 13 10.82 -35.69 -8.71
N ALA A 14 9.51 -35.59 -8.45
CA ALA A 14 8.91 -34.33 -8.04
C ALA A 14 9.53 -33.97 -6.68
N THR A 15 10.48 -33.05 -6.67
CA THR A 15 10.94 -32.42 -5.44
C THR A 15 9.73 -31.68 -4.88
N ALA A 16 9.15 -32.18 -3.78
CA ALA A 16 8.16 -31.43 -3.01
C ALA A 16 8.77 -30.07 -2.70
N ALA A 17 8.11 -28.99 -3.13
CA ALA A 17 8.54 -27.65 -2.75
C ALA A 17 8.60 -27.58 -1.22
N ALA A 18 9.69 -27.05 -0.67
CA ALA A 18 9.79 -26.86 0.77
C ALA A 18 8.62 -25.98 1.23
N GLN A 19 8.02 -26.35 2.35
CA GLN A 19 6.98 -25.51 2.96
C GLN A 19 7.57 -24.15 3.31
N PRO A 20 6.78 -23.04 3.20
CA PRO A 20 7.20 -21.75 3.70
C PRO A 20 7.64 -21.83 5.17
N GLY A 21 8.73 -21.13 5.50
CA GLY A 21 9.26 -21.10 6.87
C GLY A 21 8.47 -20.23 7.85
N PHE A 22 7.21 -19.91 7.53
CA PHE A 22 6.30 -19.06 8.29
C PHE A 22 4.84 -19.47 8.06
N ARG A 23 3.93 -18.90 8.84
CA ARG A 23 2.49 -19.05 8.66
C ARG A 23 1.75 -17.76 9.01
N LEU A 24 0.62 -17.53 8.36
CA LEU A 24 -0.30 -16.45 8.66
C LEU A 24 -1.48 -16.97 9.50
N VAL A 25 -1.69 -16.41 10.67
CA VAL A 25 -2.73 -16.80 11.62
C VAL A 25 -3.77 -15.68 11.72
N ASP A 26 -5.02 -15.96 11.37
CA ASP A 26 -6.11 -15.01 11.58
C ASP A 26 -6.36 -14.82 13.08
N VAL A 27 -5.97 -13.67 13.61
CA VAL A 27 -6.16 -13.29 15.01
C VAL A 27 -7.28 -12.26 15.21
N THR A 28 -8.00 -11.88 14.16
CA THR A 28 -9.00 -10.80 14.14
C THR A 28 -9.97 -10.86 15.32
N ALA A 29 -10.61 -12.00 15.51
CA ALA A 29 -11.59 -12.18 16.58
C ALA A 29 -10.94 -12.20 17.98
N ALA A 30 -9.81 -12.90 18.11
CA ALA A 30 -9.04 -12.96 19.36
C ALA A 30 -8.46 -11.59 19.74
N ALA A 31 -8.08 -10.80 18.75
CA ALA A 31 -7.59 -9.43 18.93
C ALA A 31 -8.72 -8.42 19.29
N GLY A 32 -9.99 -8.82 19.28
CA GLY A 32 -11.12 -7.95 19.63
C GLY A 32 -11.47 -6.92 18.54
N ILE A 33 -11.11 -7.18 17.29
CA ILE A 33 -11.42 -6.30 16.16
C ILE A 33 -12.83 -6.62 15.64
N HIS A 34 -13.75 -5.69 15.87
CA HIS A 34 -15.16 -5.79 15.45
C HIS A 34 -15.45 -4.66 14.46
N PHE A 35 -15.21 -4.91 13.19
CA PHE A 35 -15.41 -3.98 12.10
C PHE A 35 -16.19 -4.63 10.97
N ARG A 36 -17.10 -3.87 10.37
CA ARG A 36 -17.73 -4.20 9.11
C ARG A 36 -17.87 -2.95 8.26
N HIS A 37 -17.36 -3.00 7.05
CA HIS A 37 -17.44 -1.92 6.09
C HIS A 37 -18.90 -1.65 5.69
N ASN A 38 -19.28 -0.39 5.62
CA ASN A 38 -20.52 0.09 5.06
C ASN A 38 -20.25 0.79 3.71
N SER A 39 -20.57 0.12 2.61
CA SER A 39 -20.43 0.71 1.27
C SER A 39 -21.60 1.65 0.92
N GLY A 40 -22.63 1.74 1.75
CA GLY A 40 -23.85 2.49 1.46
C GLY A 40 -24.78 1.84 0.43
N ALA A 41 -24.48 0.62 -0.03
CA ALA A 41 -25.25 -0.04 -1.09
C ALA A 41 -26.73 -0.22 -0.71
N PHE A 42 -27.62 0.26 -1.61
CA PHE A 42 -29.07 0.22 -1.43
C PHE A 42 -29.82 -0.18 -2.72
N GLY A 43 -29.11 -0.83 -3.67
CA GLY A 43 -29.66 -1.36 -4.90
C GLY A 43 -29.51 -0.46 -6.12
N GLN A 44 -29.06 0.79 -5.98
CA GLN A 44 -28.83 1.69 -7.10
C GLN A 44 -27.50 1.46 -7.83
N LYS A 45 -26.63 0.59 -7.30
CA LYS A 45 -25.35 0.22 -7.91
C LYS A 45 -24.48 1.45 -8.22
N PHE A 46 -24.26 2.32 -7.24
CA PHE A 46 -23.39 3.48 -7.37
C PHE A 46 -21.92 3.06 -7.40
N LEU A 47 -21.12 3.64 -8.29
CA LEU A 47 -19.72 3.28 -8.47
C LEU A 47 -18.91 3.28 -7.16
N PRO A 48 -19.02 4.26 -6.23
CA PRO A 48 -18.24 4.23 -5.00
C PRO A 48 -18.51 3.02 -4.10
N GLU A 49 -19.68 2.37 -4.21
CA GLU A 49 -20.04 1.19 -3.41
C GLU A 49 -19.11 0.01 -3.63
N THR A 50 -18.33 0.01 -4.72
CA THR A 50 -17.42 -1.06 -5.09
C THR A 50 -15.97 -0.83 -4.64
N MET A 51 -15.60 0.38 -4.21
CA MET A 51 -14.21 0.86 -4.20
C MET A 51 -13.52 0.84 -2.83
N GLY A 52 -14.24 1.06 -1.72
CA GLY A 52 -13.64 1.13 -0.37
C GLY A 52 -13.48 -0.22 0.30
N PRO A 53 -12.90 -0.29 1.52
CA PRO A 53 -12.23 0.74 2.32
C PRO A 53 -10.71 0.56 2.41
N GLY A 54 -10.00 1.61 2.84
CA GLY A 54 -8.61 1.55 3.26
C GLY A 54 -8.41 1.23 4.74
N CYS A 55 -7.14 1.02 5.14
CA CYS A 55 -6.71 0.80 6.52
C CYS A 55 -5.31 1.34 6.77
N ALA A 56 -4.94 1.51 8.04
CA ALA A 56 -3.58 1.89 8.41
C ALA A 56 -3.11 1.24 9.70
N PHE A 57 -1.80 0.98 9.76
CA PHE A 57 -1.05 0.83 11.00
C PHE A 57 -0.39 2.16 11.36
N LEU A 58 -0.49 2.56 12.63
CA LEU A 58 0.11 3.78 13.16
C LEU A 58 0.28 3.67 14.68
N ASP A 59 1.22 4.39 15.24
CA ASP A 59 1.37 4.57 16.70
C ASP A 59 0.75 5.93 17.07
N TYR A 60 -0.58 5.97 17.29
CA TYR A 60 -1.29 7.25 17.42
C TYR A 60 -1.06 7.95 18.77
N ASP A 61 -0.74 7.20 19.84
CA ASP A 61 -0.52 7.77 21.18
C ASP A 61 0.96 7.81 21.59
N GLY A 62 1.87 7.43 20.68
CA GLY A 62 3.32 7.52 20.89
C GLY A 62 3.87 6.51 21.88
N ASP A 63 3.15 5.39 22.11
CA ASP A 63 3.53 4.39 23.10
C ASP A 63 4.48 3.30 22.56
N GLY A 64 4.79 3.37 21.26
CA GLY A 64 5.71 2.47 20.55
C GLY A 64 5.06 1.20 20.04
N TRP A 65 3.73 1.05 20.16
CA TRP A 65 2.97 -0.08 19.63
C TRP A 65 2.06 0.37 18.47
N LEU A 66 1.96 -0.48 17.46
CA LEU A 66 1.10 -0.18 16.33
C LEU A 66 -0.37 -0.35 16.67
N ASP A 67 -1.13 0.71 16.43
CA ASP A 67 -2.58 0.77 16.47
C ASP A 67 -3.15 0.56 15.07
N ILE A 68 -4.47 0.37 14.98
CA ILE A 68 -5.16 0.10 13.72
C ILE A 68 -6.23 1.16 13.46
N LEU A 69 -6.16 1.81 12.30
CA LEU A 69 -7.23 2.65 11.78
C LEU A 69 -7.92 1.95 10.61
N LEU A 70 -9.25 1.85 10.66
CA LEU A 70 -10.09 1.31 9.59
C LEU A 70 -11.00 2.42 9.08
N VAL A 71 -10.92 2.70 7.78
CA VAL A 71 -11.78 3.67 7.11
C VAL A 71 -13.16 3.05 6.86
N ASN A 72 -14.22 3.83 6.92
CA ASN A 72 -15.58 3.36 6.66
C ASN A 72 -16.33 4.31 5.73
N GLY A 73 -17.19 3.75 4.91
CA GLY A 73 -18.18 4.50 4.19
C GLY A 73 -19.42 4.81 5.05
N MET A 74 -20.44 5.32 4.44
CA MET A 74 -21.72 5.64 5.08
C MET A 74 -22.88 5.42 4.12
N ASP A 75 -24.08 5.35 4.67
CA ASP A 75 -25.29 5.30 3.85
C ASP A 75 -25.48 6.61 3.08
N TRP A 76 -26.00 6.51 1.87
CA TRP A 76 -26.26 7.67 1.00
C TRP A 76 -27.36 8.58 1.54
N PRO A 77 -27.35 9.88 1.25
CA PRO A 77 -28.42 10.79 1.62
C PRO A 77 -29.80 10.28 1.18
N GLY A 78 -30.77 10.35 2.07
CA GLY A 78 -32.12 9.83 1.84
C GLY A 78 -32.30 8.32 2.09
N HIS A 79 -31.23 7.57 2.28
CA HIS A 79 -31.25 6.11 2.49
C HIS A 79 -30.58 5.67 3.81
N LYS A 80 -30.43 6.58 4.76
CA LYS A 80 -29.75 6.33 6.03
C LYS A 80 -30.46 5.27 6.86
N GLN A 81 -29.79 4.13 7.10
CA GLN A 81 -30.26 3.03 7.96
C GLN A 81 -29.44 2.90 9.24
N ARG A 82 -28.15 3.25 9.19
CA ARG A 82 -27.22 3.11 10.31
C ARG A 82 -26.19 4.24 10.38
N LYS A 83 -25.67 4.48 11.57
CA LYS A 83 -24.50 5.34 11.75
C LYS A 83 -23.23 4.52 11.54
N SER A 84 -22.40 4.94 10.61
CA SER A 84 -21.10 4.34 10.32
C SER A 84 -20.00 5.40 10.42
N THR A 85 -18.91 5.06 11.10
CA THR A 85 -17.80 5.98 11.34
C THR A 85 -16.48 5.27 11.11
N LEU A 86 -15.40 6.01 11.02
CA LEU A 86 -14.05 5.46 11.15
C LEU A 86 -13.96 4.57 12.39
N ARG A 87 -12.94 3.69 12.45
CA ARG A 87 -12.65 2.89 13.65
C ARG A 87 -11.16 2.97 13.96
N LEU A 88 -10.83 3.49 15.15
CA LEU A 88 -9.49 3.46 15.72
C LEU A 88 -9.44 2.42 16.84
N TYR A 89 -8.53 1.48 16.71
CA TYR A 89 -8.28 0.42 17.68
C TYR A 89 -6.91 0.62 18.29
N ARG A 90 -6.86 0.88 19.60
CA ARG A 90 -5.62 1.01 20.37
C ARG A 90 -5.08 -0.36 20.75
N ASN A 91 -3.80 -0.59 20.55
CA ASN A 91 -3.11 -1.80 20.96
C ASN A 91 -2.98 -1.88 22.49
N ASN A 92 -3.45 -2.97 23.09
CA ASN A 92 -3.36 -3.22 24.54
C ASN A 92 -2.03 -3.87 24.95
N ARG A 93 -1.07 -4.06 24.02
CA ARG A 93 0.27 -4.66 24.24
C ARG A 93 0.22 -6.13 24.70
N ASN A 94 -0.84 -6.83 24.40
CA ASN A 94 -1.07 -8.24 24.78
C ASN A 94 -1.74 -9.04 23.65
N GLY A 95 -1.60 -8.57 22.40
CA GLY A 95 -2.23 -9.18 21.24
C GLY A 95 -3.72 -8.82 21.06
N THR A 96 -4.28 -7.93 21.91
CA THR A 96 -5.65 -7.45 21.78
C THR A 96 -5.73 -5.95 21.56
N PHE A 97 -6.86 -5.47 21.07
CA PHE A 97 -7.10 -4.06 20.78
C PHE A 97 -8.37 -3.55 21.42
N ALA A 98 -8.38 -2.28 21.80
CA ALA A 98 -9.55 -1.58 22.33
C ALA A 98 -10.06 -0.54 21.33
N ASN A 99 -11.34 -0.54 21.02
CA ASN A 99 -11.94 0.52 20.20
C ASN A 99 -11.96 1.84 20.97
N VAL A 100 -11.21 2.82 20.49
CA VAL A 100 -11.07 4.16 21.11
C VAL A 100 -11.62 5.28 20.25
N THR A 101 -12.34 4.97 19.17
CA THR A 101 -12.80 5.90 18.14
C THR A 101 -13.50 7.14 18.68
N GLU A 102 -14.46 6.99 19.60
CA GLU A 102 -15.20 8.12 20.18
C GLU A 102 -14.29 8.98 21.05
N ARG A 103 -13.50 8.34 21.92
CA ARG A 103 -12.55 9.05 22.80
C ARG A 103 -11.47 9.80 22.01
N ALA A 104 -11.05 9.24 20.87
CA ALA A 104 -10.06 9.84 20.00
C ALA A 104 -10.63 10.97 19.12
N GLY A 105 -11.95 11.24 19.13
CA GLY A 105 -12.57 12.27 18.30
C GLY A 105 -12.76 11.87 16.82
N LEU A 106 -12.64 10.58 16.50
CA LEU A 106 -12.74 10.06 15.13
C LEU A 106 -14.11 9.41 14.80
N ALA A 107 -15.12 9.55 15.67
CA ALA A 107 -16.47 9.05 15.41
C ALA A 107 -17.23 9.91 14.37
N VAL A 108 -16.60 10.12 13.22
CA VAL A 108 -17.06 11.00 12.14
C VAL A 108 -17.71 10.17 11.05
N GLU A 109 -18.91 10.58 10.61
CA GLU A 109 -19.56 10.02 9.42
C GLU A 109 -19.04 10.74 8.17
N MET A 110 -18.50 9.99 7.24
CA MET A 110 -18.11 10.43 5.90
C MET A 110 -18.10 9.23 4.97
N TYR A 111 -18.24 9.45 3.68
CA TYR A 111 -18.01 8.38 2.72
C TYR A 111 -16.49 8.24 2.52
N GLY A 112 -15.83 7.67 3.53
CA GLY A 112 -14.38 7.51 3.56
C GLY A 112 -13.91 6.43 2.58
N MET A 113 -12.77 6.70 1.97
CA MET A 113 -12.10 5.82 1.02
C MET A 113 -10.76 5.35 1.57
N GLY A 114 -9.77 6.23 1.60
CA GLY A 114 -8.40 5.95 1.96
C GLY A 114 -7.89 6.73 3.17
N VAL A 115 -6.68 6.39 3.60
CA VAL A 115 -5.97 7.06 4.69
C VAL A 115 -4.50 7.23 4.32
N ALA A 116 -3.94 8.39 4.67
CA ALA A 116 -2.50 8.65 4.68
C ALA A 116 -2.09 9.21 6.04
N VAL A 117 -1.05 8.63 6.63
CA VAL A 117 -0.58 8.93 7.98
C VAL A 117 0.82 9.55 7.90
N ALA A 118 1.02 10.71 8.50
CA ALA A 118 2.34 11.30 8.75
C ALA A 118 2.25 12.45 9.77
N ASP A 119 3.38 12.81 10.36
CA ASP A 119 3.57 14.02 11.16
C ASP A 119 3.80 15.22 10.23
N TYR A 120 2.71 15.77 9.62
CA TYR A 120 2.82 16.82 8.62
C TYR A 120 3.29 18.17 9.18
N ASN A 121 3.16 18.37 10.48
CA ASN A 121 3.51 19.62 11.16
C ASN A 121 4.80 19.52 11.97
N ASN A 122 5.48 18.36 11.95
CA ASN A 122 6.73 18.06 12.66
C ASN A 122 6.63 18.22 14.20
N ASP A 123 5.44 17.98 14.80
CA ASP A 123 5.23 18.08 16.26
C ASP A 123 5.52 16.77 17.03
N GLY A 124 5.80 15.69 16.32
CA GLY A 124 6.14 14.37 16.86
C GLY A 124 4.95 13.43 17.02
N HIS A 125 3.78 13.80 16.51
CA HIS A 125 2.56 13.01 16.59
C HIS A 125 2.00 12.74 15.18
N PRO A 126 1.68 11.49 14.83
CA PRO A 126 1.17 11.19 13.50
C PRO A 126 -0.24 11.74 13.32
N ASP A 127 -0.43 12.48 12.23
CA ASP A 127 -1.69 13.05 11.78
C ASP A 127 -2.36 12.17 10.72
N LEU A 128 -3.64 12.41 10.43
CA LEU A 128 -4.43 11.59 9.52
C LEU A 128 -5.05 12.43 8.41
N LEU A 129 -4.77 12.11 7.17
CA LEU A 129 -5.63 12.51 6.06
C LEU A 129 -6.57 11.34 5.73
N ILE A 130 -7.87 11.58 5.75
CA ILE A 130 -8.89 10.64 5.27
C ILE A 130 -9.44 11.15 3.96
N THR A 131 -9.26 10.39 2.89
CA THR A 131 -9.87 10.69 1.59
C THR A 131 -11.29 10.15 1.52
N GLY A 132 -12.10 10.69 0.62
CA GLY A 132 -13.48 10.25 0.51
C GLY A 132 -14.19 10.72 -0.76
N VAL A 133 -15.41 10.26 -0.94
CA VAL A 133 -16.34 10.78 -1.92
C VAL A 133 -16.99 12.02 -1.33
N GLY A 134 -16.79 13.17 -1.98
CA GLY A 134 -17.15 14.47 -1.47
C GLY A 134 -15.93 15.19 -0.87
N GLN A 135 -15.80 15.26 0.43
CA GLN A 135 -14.73 16.00 1.09
C GLN A 135 -13.70 15.07 1.73
N ASN A 136 -12.43 15.41 1.57
CA ASN A 136 -11.33 14.87 2.37
C ASN A 136 -11.29 15.56 3.74
N ARG A 137 -10.72 14.88 4.75
CA ARG A 137 -10.56 15.45 6.09
C ARG A 137 -9.14 15.28 6.60
N LEU A 138 -8.56 16.36 7.10
CA LEU A 138 -7.27 16.36 7.81
C LEU A 138 -7.54 16.44 9.32
N PHE A 139 -7.10 15.42 10.04
CA PHE A 139 -7.18 15.35 11.49
C PHE A 139 -5.80 15.51 12.09
N GLN A 140 -5.59 16.59 12.85
CA GLN A 140 -4.37 16.81 13.59
C GLN A 140 -4.41 16.06 14.91
N ASN A 141 -3.38 15.29 15.21
CA ASN A 141 -3.16 14.67 16.51
C ASN A 141 -2.75 15.73 17.54
N THR A 142 -3.37 15.71 18.70
CA THR A 142 -3.10 16.69 19.76
C THR A 142 -1.96 16.29 20.70
N GLY A 143 -1.37 15.09 20.50
CA GLY A 143 -0.40 14.50 21.42
C GLY A 143 -1.01 14.04 22.76
N LYS A 144 -2.34 14.05 22.88
CA LYS A 144 -3.08 13.67 24.11
C LYS A 144 -4.02 12.49 23.86
N GLY A 145 -3.77 11.72 22.78
CA GLY A 145 -4.61 10.59 22.37
C GLY A 145 -5.94 11.00 21.73
N THR A 146 -6.02 12.23 21.19
CA THR A 146 -7.21 12.74 20.50
C THR A 146 -6.83 13.46 19.22
N PHE A 147 -7.76 13.52 18.27
CA PHE A 147 -7.63 14.21 16.99
C PHE A 147 -8.62 15.36 16.88
N VAL A 148 -8.22 16.41 16.16
CA VAL A 148 -9.06 17.57 15.84
C VAL A 148 -9.11 17.74 14.33
N ASP A 149 -10.31 17.90 13.76
CA ASP A 149 -10.49 18.22 12.34
C ASP A 149 -9.98 19.64 12.07
N VAL A 150 -8.89 19.75 11.31
CA VAL A 150 -8.26 21.00 10.91
C VAL A 150 -8.40 21.30 9.42
N THR A 151 -9.22 20.54 8.69
CA THR A 151 -9.37 20.61 7.23
C THR A 151 -9.56 22.03 6.71
N ALA A 152 -10.51 22.77 7.29
CA ALA A 152 -10.79 24.16 6.86
C ALA A 152 -9.63 25.10 7.23
N LYS A 153 -9.06 24.95 8.44
CA LYS A 153 -7.92 25.76 8.92
C LYS A 153 -6.67 25.52 8.08
N ALA A 154 -6.46 24.28 7.64
CA ALA A 154 -5.33 23.90 6.80
C ALA A 154 -5.47 24.36 5.32
N GLY A 155 -6.61 24.92 4.91
CA GLY A 155 -6.85 25.34 3.55
C GLY A 155 -7.21 24.19 2.58
N LEU A 156 -7.55 23.01 3.12
CA LEU A 156 -7.95 21.83 2.33
C LEU A 156 -9.46 21.69 2.18
N GLY A 157 -10.26 22.52 2.88
CA GLY A 157 -11.72 22.50 2.84
C GLY A 157 -12.31 23.11 1.57
N GLY A 158 -13.63 22.93 1.38
CA GLY A 158 -14.38 23.52 0.27
C GLY A 158 -14.18 22.85 -1.10
N ARG A 159 -13.50 21.70 -1.14
CA ARG A 159 -13.29 20.89 -2.34
C ARG A 159 -14.09 19.62 -2.26
N SER A 160 -14.68 19.22 -3.40
CA SER A 160 -15.42 17.97 -3.53
C SER A 160 -14.87 17.18 -4.72
N ALA A 161 -14.53 15.93 -4.48
CA ALA A 161 -14.09 14.98 -5.51
C ALA A 161 -14.38 13.54 -5.07
N PHE A 162 -14.14 12.61 -5.95
CA PHE A 162 -14.01 11.20 -5.61
C PHE A 162 -12.52 10.93 -5.40
N SER A 163 -12.03 11.24 -4.18
CA SER A 163 -10.64 11.05 -3.82
C SER A 163 -10.40 9.61 -3.35
N THR A 164 -9.24 9.06 -3.73
CA THR A 164 -8.84 7.68 -3.48
C THR A 164 -7.58 7.62 -2.62
N SER A 165 -6.45 7.10 -3.11
CA SER A 165 -5.22 7.09 -2.34
C SER A 165 -4.63 8.49 -2.15
N ALA A 166 -3.86 8.68 -1.10
CA ALA A 166 -3.10 9.90 -0.85
C ALA A 166 -1.72 9.56 -0.30
N MET A 167 -0.80 10.52 -0.38
CA MET A 167 0.56 10.33 0.03
C MET A 167 1.15 11.63 0.59
N TRP A 168 1.97 11.49 1.63
CA TRP A 168 2.81 12.55 2.18
C TRP A 168 4.24 12.38 1.67
N PHE A 169 4.88 13.47 1.25
CA PHE A 169 6.28 13.50 0.82
C PHE A 169 6.78 14.94 0.81
N ASP A 170 8.08 15.13 0.80
CA ASP A 170 8.71 16.45 0.78
C ASP A 170 9.29 16.67 -0.64
N PHE A 171 8.46 17.25 -1.55
CA PHE A 171 8.84 17.34 -2.96
C PHE A 171 9.87 18.42 -3.25
N ASP A 172 9.94 19.47 -2.45
CA ASP A 172 10.86 20.59 -2.64
C ASP A 172 12.03 20.61 -1.60
N ARG A 173 12.08 19.57 -0.73
CA ARG A 173 13.13 19.34 0.26
C ARG A 173 13.29 20.48 1.28
N ASP A 174 12.18 21.11 1.63
CA ASP A 174 12.16 22.17 2.65
C ASP A 174 11.98 21.63 4.09
N GLY A 175 11.84 20.31 4.25
CA GLY A 175 11.67 19.62 5.54
C GLY A 175 10.23 19.55 6.02
N HIS A 176 9.28 20.03 5.23
CA HIS A 176 7.85 19.94 5.50
C HIS A 176 7.18 18.96 4.54
N LEU A 177 6.34 18.09 5.07
CA LEU A 177 5.66 17.10 4.23
C LEU A 177 4.53 17.75 3.45
N ASP A 178 4.60 17.63 2.14
CA ASP A 178 3.58 18.00 1.17
C ASP A 178 2.57 16.87 0.99
N LEU A 179 1.44 17.18 0.36
CA LEU A 179 0.35 16.24 0.20
C LEU A 179 -0.02 16.03 -1.26
N PHE A 180 0.06 14.77 -1.72
CA PHE A 180 -0.51 14.36 -3.00
C PHE A 180 -1.81 13.56 -2.76
N VAL A 181 -2.87 13.88 -3.53
CA VAL A 181 -4.18 13.22 -3.45
C VAL A 181 -4.59 12.74 -4.84
N CYS A 182 -4.82 11.46 -4.98
CA CYS A 182 -5.41 10.85 -6.16
C CYS A 182 -6.90 11.16 -6.22
N ASN A 183 -7.39 11.55 -7.41
CA ASN A 183 -8.81 11.67 -7.70
C ASN A 183 -9.15 10.73 -8.85
N TYR A 184 -10.31 10.08 -8.76
CA TYR A 184 -10.69 9.02 -9.68
C TYR A 184 -11.48 9.56 -10.87
N VAL A 185 -12.76 9.71 -10.70
CA VAL A 185 -13.66 10.15 -11.77
C VAL A 185 -14.58 11.28 -11.28
N LYS A 186 -15.13 12.04 -12.20
CA LYS A 186 -16.21 13.00 -11.92
C LYS A 186 -17.51 12.22 -11.74
N TRP A 187 -17.88 11.99 -10.48
CA TRP A 187 -19.08 11.26 -10.09
C TRP A 187 -19.91 12.07 -9.09
N ALA A 188 -21.23 12.03 -9.24
CA ALA A 188 -22.18 12.51 -8.25
C ALA A 188 -23.45 11.65 -8.32
N GLY A 189 -24.06 11.35 -7.17
CA GLY A 189 -25.24 10.49 -7.12
C GLY A 189 -26.44 11.01 -7.92
N GLU A 190 -26.59 12.34 -8.03
CA GLU A 190 -27.64 13.00 -8.80
C GLU A 190 -27.47 12.83 -10.32
N HIS A 191 -26.27 12.51 -10.77
CA HIS A 191 -25.91 12.35 -12.17
C HIS A 191 -25.34 10.96 -12.46
N ASP A 192 -25.75 9.96 -11.64
CA ASP A 192 -25.27 8.60 -11.83
C ASP A 192 -25.78 7.99 -13.15
N VAL A 193 -24.91 7.26 -13.82
CA VAL A 193 -25.16 6.70 -15.15
C VAL A 193 -25.86 5.34 -15.03
N PHE A 194 -26.76 5.03 -15.94
CA PHE A 194 -27.36 3.71 -16.05
C PHE A 194 -26.48 2.80 -16.91
N CYS A 195 -25.82 1.82 -16.29
CA CYS A 195 -25.11 0.74 -16.95
C CYS A 195 -25.86 -0.56 -16.77
N SER A 196 -25.81 -1.44 -17.77
CA SER A 196 -26.50 -2.73 -17.74
C SER A 196 -25.77 -3.75 -18.60
N VAL A 197 -25.64 -4.98 -18.12
CA VAL A 197 -25.08 -6.10 -18.87
C VAL A 197 -26.16 -6.75 -19.77
N ASP A 198 -27.40 -6.81 -19.29
CA ASP A 198 -28.52 -7.48 -19.97
C ASP A 198 -29.51 -6.49 -20.62
N GLY A 199 -29.22 -5.18 -20.54
CA GLY A 199 -30.08 -4.10 -21.04
C GLY A 199 -31.35 -3.84 -20.22
N LYS A 200 -31.56 -4.56 -19.11
CA LYS A 200 -32.77 -4.45 -18.28
C LYS A 200 -32.47 -4.11 -16.82
N HIS A 201 -31.49 -4.76 -16.23
CA HIS A 201 -31.14 -4.58 -14.83
C HIS A 201 -29.89 -3.71 -14.72
N LYS A 202 -29.89 -2.77 -13.76
CA LYS A 202 -28.75 -1.91 -13.50
C LYS A 202 -27.60 -2.75 -12.92
N SER A 203 -26.41 -2.59 -13.50
CA SER A 203 -25.12 -3.08 -13.01
C SER A 203 -24.23 -1.92 -12.56
N TYR A 204 -23.13 -2.22 -11.85
CA TYR A 204 -22.11 -1.22 -11.60
C TYR A 204 -21.48 -0.75 -12.91
N CYS A 205 -21.35 0.57 -13.07
CA CYS A 205 -20.63 1.12 -14.23
C CYS A 205 -19.13 0.93 -14.05
N THR A 206 -18.44 0.72 -15.16
CA THR A 206 -16.99 0.78 -15.25
C THR A 206 -16.51 2.23 -15.44
N PRO A 207 -15.23 2.56 -15.19
CA PRO A 207 -14.74 3.94 -15.24
C PRO A 207 -14.85 4.59 -16.62
N GLU A 208 -14.99 3.83 -17.70
CA GLU A 208 -15.18 4.37 -19.05
C GLU A 208 -16.45 5.22 -19.17
N ALA A 209 -17.46 4.95 -18.33
CA ALA A 209 -18.71 5.73 -18.32
C ALA A 209 -18.54 7.16 -17.77
N TYR A 210 -17.39 7.48 -17.16
CA TYR A 210 -17.18 8.73 -16.47
C TYR A 210 -15.92 9.47 -16.97
N HIS A 211 -15.93 10.78 -16.88
CA HIS A 211 -14.74 11.61 -17.10
C HIS A 211 -13.75 11.46 -15.94
N GLY A 212 -12.45 11.48 -16.25
CA GLY A 212 -11.39 11.50 -15.25
C GLY A 212 -11.35 12.79 -14.44
N SER A 213 -10.60 12.78 -13.36
CA SER A 213 -10.42 13.91 -12.46
C SER A 213 -8.93 14.12 -12.16
N THR A 214 -8.49 15.40 -12.12
CA THR A 214 -7.09 15.70 -11.83
C THR A 214 -6.74 15.34 -10.40
N CYS A 215 -5.56 14.74 -10.18
CA CYS A 215 -4.96 14.65 -8.84
C CYS A 215 -4.68 16.05 -8.29
N TRP A 216 -4.47 16.15 -6.98
CA TRP A 216 -4.11 17.39 -6.32
C TRP A 216 -2.73 17.28 -5.68
N LEU A 217 -1.91 18.34 -5.85
CA LEU A 217 -0.67 18.53 -5.11
C LEU A 217 -0.79 19.79 -4.26
N PHE A 218 -0.62 19.61 -2.95
CA PHE A 218 -0.68 20.68 -1.96
C PHE A 218 0.69 20.86 -1.32
N ARG A 219 1.30 22.03 -1.48
CA ARG A 219 2.53 22.41 -0.82
C ARG A 219 2.26 22.80 0.64
N ASN A 220 3.00 22.25 1.57
CA ASN A 220 2.98 22.63 2.97
C ASN A 220 3.75 23.96 3.16
N ARG A 221 3.15 24.92 3.84
CA ARG A 221 3.78 26.22 4.12
C ARG A 221 4.56 26.28 5.44
N GLY A 222 4.70 25.15 6.12
CA GLY A 222 5.38 25.06 7.42
C GLY A 222 4.66 25.75 8.59
N ASN A 223 3.45 26.24 8.39
CA ASN A 223 2.63 26.96 9.38
C ASN A 223 1.28 26.28 9.66
N GLY A 224 1.12 25.01 9.24
CA GLY A 224 -0.10 24.24 9.37
C GLY A 224 -1.12 24.52 8.26
N THR A 225 -0.74 25.23 7.19
CA THR A 225 -1.60 25.50 6.01
C THR A 225 -0.95 25.02 4.73
N PHE A 226 -1.78 24.74 3.73
CA PHE A 226 -1.36 24.22 2.44
C PHE A 226 -1.74 25.18 1.29
N GLU A 227 -0.94 25.17 0.24
CA GLU A 227 -1.21 25.82 -1.04
C GLU A 227 -1.45 24.79 -2.14
N ASP A 228 -2.53 24.92 -2.89
CA ASP A 228 -2.71 24.12 -4.10
C ASP A 228 -1.74 24.58 -5.20
N VAL A 229 -0.80 23.71 -5.53
CA VAL A 229 0.22 23.95 -6.56
C VAL A 229 0.04 23.06 -7.79
N THR A 230 -1.06 22.30 -7.86
CA THR A 230 -1.35 21.30 -8.90
C THR A 230 -1.05 21.79 -10.32
N ALA A 231 -1.63 22.93 -10.70
CA ALA A 231 -1.43 23.50 -12.04
C ALA A 231 -0.03 24.10 -12.22
N LYS A 232 0.51 24.73 -11.16
CA LYS A 232 1.83 25.36 -11.19
C LYS A 232 2.95 24.32 -11.34
N CYS A 233 2.79 23.13 -10.74
CA CYS A 233 3.79 22.07 -10.76
C CYS A 233 3.68 21.11 -11.97
N GLY A 234 2.74 21.34 -12.90
CA GLY A 234 2.59 20.48 -14.09
C GLY A 234 1.85 19.16 -13.84
N ILE A 235 1.15 19.02 -12.68
CA ILE A 235 0.39 17.81 -12.32
C ILE A 235 -1.04 17.81 -12.91
N PHE A 236 -1.56 18.97 -13.32
CA PHE A 236 -2.95 19.12 -13.78
C PHE A 236 -3.24 18.25 -15.01
N ASP A 237 -4.10 17.24 -14.83
CA ASP A 237 -4.54 16.31 -15.88
C ASP A 237 -5.97 15.83 -15.61
N THR A 238 -6.90 16.12 -16.51
CA THR A 238 -8.31 15.75 -16.40
C THR A 238 -8.64 14.40 -17.05
N SER A 239 -7.67 13.73 -17.68
CA SER A 239 -7.86 12.42 -18.30
C SER A 239 -7.59 11.27 -17.31
N SER A 240 -6.81 11.52 -16.28
CA SER A 240 -6.45 10.50 -15.28
C SER A 240 -7.64 10.00 -14.47
N LYS A 241 -7.60 8.72 -14.11
CA LYS A 241 -8.55 8.02 -13.23
C LYS A 241 -7.75 7.30 -12.15
N SER A 242 -7.23 8.10 -11.22
CA SER A 242 -6.15 7.67 -10.33
C SER A 242 -6.68 6.93 -9.10
N LEU A 243 -6.12 5.76 -8.83
CA LEU A 243 -6.49 4.91 -7.70
C LEU A 243 -5.35 4.70 -6.71
N GLY A 244 -4.13 4.49 -7.18
CA GLY A 244 -2.95 4.26 -6.35
C GLY A 244 -1.84 5.26 -6.64
N VAL A 245 -1.00 5.54 -5.63
CA VAL A 245 0.21 6.37 -5.76
C VAL A 245 1.34 5.78 -4.94
N ALA A 246 2.57 5.83 -5.49
CA ALA A 246 3.78 5.40 -4.81
C ALA A 246 4.91 6.40 -4.99
N LEU A 247 5.76 6.48 -3.95
CA LEU A 247 6.98 7.28 -3.92
C LEU A 247 8.14 6.45 -4.47
N LEU A 248 8.97 7.06 -5.32
CA LEU A 248 10.23 6.48 -5.79
C LEU A 248 11.22 7.58 -6.17
N ASP A 249 12.45 7.18 -6.37
CA ASP A 249 13.50 7.94 -7.07
C ASP A 249 13.85 7.11 -8.30
N TYR A 250 13.20 7.42 -9.44
CA TYR A 250 13.22 6.51 -10.60
C TYR A 250 14.50 6.63 -11.42
N ASP A 251 15.17 7.75 -11.37
CA ASP A 251 16.42 8.03 -12.10
C ASP A 251 17.64 8.24 -11.19
N HIS A 252 17.49 7.87 -9.89
CA HIS A 252 18.55 7.92 -8.88
C HIS A 252 19.21 9.30 -8.72
N ASP A 253 18.45 10.37 -8.96
CA ASP A 253 18.93 11.73 -8.79
C ASP A 253 18.78 12.25 -7.34
N GLY A 254 18.20 11.43 -6.49
CA GLY A 254 17.97 11.66 -5.08
C GLY A 254 16.71 12.49 -4.78
N TRP A 255 15.95 12.95 -5.79
CA TRP A 255 14.71 13.67 -5.58
C TRP A 255 13.49 12.74 -5.64
N PRO A 256 12.45 13.02 -4.84
CA PRO A 256 11.29 12.17 -4.83
C PRO A 256 10.42 12.37 -6.08
N ASP A 257 10.15 11.27 -6.77
CA ASP A 257 9.25 11.18 -7.92
C ASP A 257 7.95 10.49 -7.53
N LEU A 258 6.91 10.62 -8.36
CA LEU A 258 5.59 10.05 -8.12
C LEU A 258 5.21 9.08 -9.24
N LEU A 259 4.79 7.89 -8.87
CA LEU A 259 4.14 6.96 -9.79
C LEU A 259 2.67 6.79 -9.41
N VAL A 260 1.78 7.01 -10.38
CA VAL A 260 0.32 6.97 -10.20
C VAL A 260 -0.27 5.87 -11.05
N ALA A 261 -0.95 4.92 -10.42
CA ALA A 261 -1.73 3.88 -11.09
C ALA A 261 -3.10 4.44 -11.47
N ASN A 262 -3.43 4.32 -12.76
CA ASN A 262 -4.69 4.77 -13.33
C ASN A 262 -5.53 3.60 -13.80
N ASP A 263 -6.83 3.70 -13.57
CA ASP A 263 -7.82 2.73 -14.03
C ASP A 263 -8.23 3.04 -15.49
N THR A 264 -7.95 2.10 -16.40
CA THR A 264 -8.25 2.19 -17.85
C THR A 264 -7.62 3.39 -18.57
N GLN A 265 -6.68 4.05 -17.93
CA GLN A 265 -5.89 5.16 -18.50
C GLN A 265 -4.38 4.86 -18.34
N PRO A 266 -3.51 5.48 -19.14
CA PRO A 266 -2.07 5.34 -18.96
C PRO A 266 -1.65 5.72 -17.55
N ASN A 267 -0.80 4.91 -16.91
CA ASN A 267 -0.17 5.28 -15.65
C ASN A 267 0.68 6.54 -15.85
N LYS A 268 0.90 7.30 -14.76
CA LYS A 268 1.72 8.51 -14.77
C LYS A 268 2.97 8.31 -13.93
N LEU A 269 4.12 8.73 -14.46
CA LEU A 269 5.38 8.83 -13.73
C LEU A 269 5.84 10.29 -13.77
N TYR A 270 5.56 11.00 -12.69
CA TYR A 270 5.92 12.40 -12.56
C TYR A 270 7.34 12.52 -12.00
N ARG A 271 8.29 12.85 -12.88
CA ARG A 271 9.66 13.18 -12.51
C ARG A 271 9.73 14.55 -11.89
N ASN A 272 10.36 14.66 -10.73
CA ASN A 272 10.68 15.93 -10.10
C ASN A 272 11.84 16.63 -10.83
N MET A 273 11.57 17.81 -11.38
CA MET A 273 12.56 18.58 -12.13
C MET A 273 13.46 19.46 -11.25
N ARG A 274 13.40 19.29 -9.91
CA ARG A 274 14.20 20.02 -8.91
C ARG A 274 13.99 21.55 -8.88
N ASN A 275 12.99 22.02 -9.58
CA ASN A 275 12.60 23.44 -9.69
C ASN A 275 11.16 23.70 -9.29
N GLY A 276 10.54 22.74 -8.58
CA GLY A 276 9.13 22.78 -8.20
C GLY A 276 8.16 22.34 -9.32
N MET A 277 8.68 21.84 -10.44
CA MET A 277 7.89 21.30 -11.56
C MET A 277 8.04 19.79 -11.66
N PHE A 278 7.05 19.14 -12.23
CA PHE A 278 7.06 17.72 -12.59
C PHE A 278 6.86 17.52 -14.08
N GLU A 279 7.50 16.50 -14.65
CA GLU A 279 7.33 16.07 -16.03
C GLU A 279 6.84 14.62 -16.07
N ASP A 280 5.81 14.32 -16.88
CA ASP A 280 5.32 12.95 -17.05
C ASP A 280 6.26 12.13 -17.94
N MET A 281 6.95 11.19 -17.34
CA MET A 281 7.93 10.31 -17.99
C MET A 281 7.40 8.90 -18.26
N ALA A 282 6.13 8.59 -17.92
CA ALA A 282 5.62 7.22 -17.92
C ALA A 282 5.79 6.46 -19.25
N VAL A 283 5.57 7.15 -20.37
CA VAL A 283 5.76 6.55 -21.72
C VAL A 283 7.24 6.27 -21.98
N ARG A 284 8.13 7.21 -21.67
CA ARG A 284 9.57 7.06 -21.88
C ARG A 284 10.18 6.02 -20.96
N ALA A 285 9.68 5.93 -19.74
CA ALA A 285 10.11 4.94 -18.75
C ALA A 285 9.55 3.53 -19.03
N GLY A 286 8.54 3.39 -19.89
CA GLY A 286 7.92 2.10 -20.23
C GLY A 286 6.92 1.60 -19.22
N VAL A 287 6.32 2.48 -18.37
CA VAL A 287 5.36 2.11 -17.32
C VAL A 287 3.92 2.58 -17.59
N ALA A 288 3.71 3.36 -18.67
CA ALA A 288 2.39 3.89 -19.03
C ALA A 288 1.42 2.81 -19.51
N PHE A 289 1.93 1.77 -20.18
CA PHE A 289 1.14 0.76 -20.87
C PHE A 289 1.68 -0.66 -20.58
N SER A 290 0.85 -1.65 -20.86
CA SER A 290 1.25 -3.06 -20.90
C SER A 290 2.18 -3.38 -22.08
N GLU A 291 2.74 -4.60 -22.14
CA GLU A 291 3.59 -5.06 -23.25
C GLU A 291 2.88 -5.00 -24.63
N ASP A 292 1.56 -5.13 -24.66
CA ASP A 292 0.73 -5.03 -25.87
C ASP A 292 0.23 -3.61 -26.16
N GLY A 293 0.75 -2.59 -25.46
CA GLY A 293 0.47 -1.18 -25.71
C GLY A 293 -0.90 -0.69 -25.23
N LYS A 294 -1.54 -1.42 -24.31
CA LYS A 294 -2.84 -1.04 -23.73
C LYS A 294 -2.67 -0.41 -22.35
N ALA A 295 -3.50 0.58 -22.05
CA ALA A 295 -3.70 1.02 -20.68
C ALA A 295 -4.48 -0.06 -19.93
N ARG A 296 -3.94 -0.52 -18.80
CA ARG A 296 -4.62 -1.46 -17.90
C ARG A 296 -5.45 -0.70 -16.85
N ALA A 297 -6.35 -1.42 -16.20
CA ALA A 297 -7.08 -0.90 -15.04
C ALA A 297 -6.23 -1.04 -13.78
N GLY A 298 -5.28 -0.11 -13.58
CA GLY A 298 -4.38 -0.10 -12.44
C GLY A 298 -5.04 0.40 -11.17
N MET A 299 -4.92 -0.35 -10.06
CA MET A 299 -5.53 -0.03 -8.76
C MET A 299 -4.50 0.19 -7.66
N GLY A 300 -4.07 -0.87 -6.99
CA GLY A 300 -3.01 -0.80 -6.00
C GLY A 300 -1.63 -0.76 -6.65
N ILE A 301 -0.70 -0.12 -5.95
CA ILE A 301 0.66 0.05 -6.43
C ILE A 301 1.64 -0.06 -5.27
N ASP A 302 2.80 -0.67 -5.50
CA ASP A 302 3.93 -0.56 -4.59
C ASP A 302 5.26 -0.56 -5.34
N VAL A 303 6.27 0.04 -4.73
CA VAL A 303 7.62 0.21 -5.30
C VAL A 303 8.66 -0.25 -4.28
N ALA A 304 9.56 -1.14 -4.69
CA ALA A 304 10.66 -1.59 -3.86
C ALA A 304 11.79 -2.23 -4.68
N ASP A 305 12.99 -2.29 -4.12
CA ASP A 305 14.13 -3.06 -4.67
C ASP A 305 13.94 -4.54 -4.32
N PHE A 306 13.06 -5.24 -5.06
CA PHE A 306 12.65 -6.61 -4.73
C PHE A 306 13.70 -7.67 -5.11
N ASP A 307 14.63 -7.35 -5.98
CA ASP A 307 15.69 -8.25 -6.45
C ASP A 307 17.09 -7.86 -5.92
N ASN A 308 17.15 -6.95 -4.95
CA ASN A 308 18.36 -6.43 -4.34
C ASN A 308 19.38 -5.91 -5.37
N SER A 309 18.89 -5.40 -6.52
CA SER A 309 19.71 -4.82 -7.59
C SER A 309 20.14 -3.37 -7.32
N GLY A 310 19.61 -2.76 -6.27
CA GLY A 310 19.75 -1.35 -5.96
C GLY A 310 18.81 -0.45 -6.79
N ARG A 311 17.92 -1.02 -7.59
CA ARG A 311 16.96 -0.28 -8.42
C ARG A 311 15.52 -0.62 -8.05
N PRO A 312 14.62 0.37 -8.02
CA PRO A 312 13.23 0.10 -7.69
C PRO A 312 12.53 -0.72 -8.79
N GLY A 313 11.79 -1.75 -8.39
CA GLY A 313 10.79 -2.41 -9.21
C GLY A 313 9.39 -1.95 -8.80
N ILE A 314 8.40 -2.12 -9.67
CA ILE A 314 7.06 -1.56 -9.50
C ILE A 314 6.03 -2.69 -9.68
N ALA A 315 5.20 -2.90 -8.67
CA ALA A 315 4.03 -3.78 -8.76
C ALA A 315 2.75 -2.96 -8.88
N ILE A 316 1.85 -3.35 -9.81
CA ILE A 316 0.52 -2.75 -9.97
C ILE A 316 -0.50 -3.88 -10.11
N THR A 317 -1.52 -3.87 -9.26
CA THR A 317 -2.68 -4.77 -9.41
C THR A 317 -3.62 -4.24 -10.49
N ASN A 318 -4.20 -5.16 -11.25
CA ASN A 318 -5.06 -4.82 -12.38
C ASN A 318 -6.40 -5.59 -12.33
N PHE A 319 -7.29 -5.28 -13.27
CA PHE A 319 -8.58 -5.94 -13.42
C PHE A 319 -8.41 -7.41 -13.85
N ASP A 320 -9.44 -8.22 -13.67
CA ASP A 320 -9.45 -9.61 -14.15
C ASP A 320 -9.25 -9.68 -15.67
N ASN A 321 -8.62 -10.76 -16.12
CA ASN A 321 -8.12 -10.97 -17.49
C ASN A 321 -6.97 -10.03 -17.92
N GLU A 322 -6.59 -9.05 -17.10
CA GLU A 322 -5.35 -8.30 -17.19
C GLU A 322 -4.35 -8.87 -16.19
N LEU A 323 -3.14 -9.15 -16.60
CA LEU A 323 -2.13 -9.66 -15.67
C LEU A 323 -1.77 -8.55 -14.65
N MET A 324 -1.57 -8.91 -13.38
CA MET A 324 -0.87 -8.02 -12.46
C MET A 324 0.46 -7.62 -13.07
N ALA A 325 0.81 -6.34 -13.07
CA ALA A 325 2.07 -5.87 -13.62
C ALA A 325 3.19 -5.95 -12.58
N LEU A 326 4.37 -6.37 -13.01
CA LEU A 326 5.61 -6.21 -12.25
C LEU A 326 6.69 -5.65 -13.19
N TYR A 327 6.90 -4.35 -13.10
CA TYR A 327 7.93 -3.68 -13.89
C TYR A 327 9.29 -3.81 -13.21
N ARG A 328 10.25 -4.37 -13.93
CA ARG A 328 11.65 -4.50 -13.52
C ARG A 328 12.47 -3.42 -14.20
N SER A 329 13.32 -2.74 -13.45
CA SER A 329 14.27 -1.79 -14.02
C SER A 329 15.33 -2.55 -14.83
N THR A 330 15.44 -2.25 -16.11
CA THR A 330 16.44 -2.83 -17.02
C THR A 330 17.70 -1.97 -17.13
N ARG A 331 17.53 -0.67 -16.97
CA ARG A 331 18.58 0.35 -16.86
C ARG A 331 17.95 1.55 -16.14
N GLU A 332 18.79 2.49 -15.73
CA GLU A 332 18.34 3.71 -15.07
C GLU A 332 17.17 4.37 -15.83
N GLY A 333 16.06 4.59 -15.14
CA GLY A 333 14.85 5.23 -15.67
C GLY A 333 14.09 4.45 -16.75
N VAL A 334 14.39 3.16 -16.99
CA VAL A 334 13.68 2.34 -17.99
C VAL A 334 13.25 1.01 -17.41
N TYR A 335 11.99 0.69 -17.60
CA TYR A 335 11.32 -0.48 -17.05
C TYR A 335 10.75 -1.39 -18.14
N THR A 336 10.63 -2.66 -17.82
CA THR A 336 9.95 -3.67 -18.65
C THR A 336 9.02 -4.49 -17.74
N ASP A 337 7.80 -4.74 -18.17
CA ASP A 337 6.89 -5.65 -17.48
C ASP A 337 7.44 -7.08 -17.55
N ALA A 338 7.76 -7.64 -16.41
CA ALA A 338 8.32 -8.98 -16.27
C ALA A 338 7.31 -10.02 -15.76
N ALA A 339 6.09 -9.59 -15.37
CA ALA A 339 5.12 -10.42 -14.66
C ALA A 339 4.81 -11.75 -15.36
N SER A 340 4.74 -11.75 -16.70
CA SER A 340 4.47 -12.96 -17.50
C SER A 340 5.57 -14.02 -17.42
N LYS A 341 6.81 -13.61 -17.06
CA LYS A 341 8.01 -14.47 -17.09
C LYS A 341 8.45 -14.97 -15.71
N ILE A 342 7.98 -14.34 -14.64
CA ILE A 342 8.49 -14.54 -13.28
C ILE A 342 7.47 -15.13 -12.30
N GLY A 343 6.40 -15.75 -12.80
CA GLY A 343 5.43 -16.51 -11.99
C GLY A 343 4.20 -15.72 -11.52
N ILE A 344 4.19 -14.39 -11.62
CA ILE A 344 3.10 -13.53 -11.12
C ILE A 344 1.92 -13.47 -12.11
N GLY A 345 2.21 -13.23 -13.40
CA GLY A 345 1.18 -12.90 -14.38
C GLY A 345 0.13 -14.00 -14.55
N GLN A 346 0.56 -15.25 -14.73
CA GLN A 346 -0.37 -16.37 -14.92
C GLN A 346 -1.23 -16.64 -13.67
N ALA A 347 -0.65 -16.52 -12.47
CA ALA A 347 -1.38 -16.74 -11.22
C ALA A 347 -2.46 -15.67 -10.99
N SER A 348 -2.18 -14.41 -11.34
CA SER A 348 -3.07 -13.27 -11.13
C SER A 348 -4.14 -13.07 -12.21
N ARG A 349 -4.11 -13.83 -13.31
CA ARG A 349 -4.93 -13.59 -14.50
C ARG A 349 -6.45 -13.50 -14.23
N ASN A 350 -6.96 -14.37 -13.35
CA ASN A 350 -8.38 -14.44 -13.03
C ASN A 350 -8.75 -13.64 -11.77
N SER A 351 -7.84 -12.80 -11.29
CA SER A 351 -8.02 -12.01 -10.10
C SER A 351 -8.17 -10.53 -10.44
N LEU A 352 -9.15 -9.89 -9.82
CA LEU A 352 -9.27 -8.44 -9.77
C LEU A 352 -8.56 -7.98 -8.51
N GLY A 353 -7.34 -7.42 -8.67
CA GLY A 353 -6.48 -7.05 -7.57
C GLY A 353 -6.69 -5.62 -7.12
N PHE A 354 -6.64 -5.37 -5.80
CA PHE A 354 -6.67 -4.04 -5.20
C PHE A 354 -5.36 -3.78 -4.45
N GLY A 355 -5.33 -3.90 -3.13
CA GLY A 355 -4.10 -3.65 -2.37
C GLY A 355 -2.97 -4.59 -2.77
N CYS A 356 -1.74 -4.04 -2.88
CA CYS A 356 -0.52 -4.83 -3.01
C CYS A 356 0.61 -4.21 -2.19
N ALA A 357 1.53 -5.04 -1.72
CA ALA A 357 2.67 -4.57 -0.94
C ALA A 357 3.85 -5.52 -1.06
N PHE A 358 5.05 -4.93 -1.11
CA PHE A 358 6.31 -5.64 -0.95
C PHE A 358 6.73 -5.64 0.52
N PHE A 359 6.96 -6.82 1.08
CA PHE A 359 7.58 -7.00 2.39
C PHE A 359 8.26 -8.37 2.45
N ASP A 360 9.16 -8.57 3.37
CA ASP A 360 9.91 -9.80 3.55
C ASP A 360 9.15 -10.70 4.56
N ALA A 361 8.34 -11.63 4.06
CA ALA A 361 7.40 -12.41 4.86
C ALA A 361 8.08 -13.53 5.66
N ASP A 362 9.19 -14.09 5.15
CA ASP A 362 9.93 -15.18 5.78
C ASP A 362 11.29 -14.74 6.34
N LEU A 363 11.60 -13.44 6.26
CA LEU A 363 12.82 -12.79 6.76
C LEU A 363 14.11 -13.35 6.13
N ASP A 364 14.07 -13.78 4.87
CA ASP A 364 15.22 -14.30 4.15
C ASP A 364 16.10 -13.21 3.53
N GLY A 365 15.61 -11.95 3.48
CA GLY A 365 16.30 -10.78 2.93
C GLY A 365 15.87 -10.38 1.52
N TYR A 366 14.94 -11.11 0.93
CA TYR A 366 14.32 -10.76 -0.35
C TYR A 366 12.87 -10.36 -0.13
N LEU A 367 12.40 -9.35 -0.87
CA LEU A 367 11.03 -8.90 -0.74
C LEU A 367 10.08 -9.81 -1.50
N ASP A 368 9.07 -10.27 -0.79
CA ASP A 368 7.91 -10.96 -1.32
C ASP A 368 6.85 -9.96 -1.76
N LEU A 369 5.85 -10.43 -2.49
CA LEU A 369 4.77 -9.59 -2.97
C LEU A 369 3.42 -10.18 -2.58
N MET A 370 2.65 -9.44 -1.80
CA MET A 370 1.26 -9.77 -1.51
C MET A 370 0.32 -8.95 -2.38
N ALA A 371 -0.78 -9.57 -2.84
CA ALA A 371 -1.89 -8.89 -3.50
C ALA A 371 -3.23 -9.39 -2.95
N VAL A 372 -4.14 -8.47 -2.68
CA VAL A 372 -5.48 -8.80 -2.19
C VAL A 372 -6.53 -8.51 -3.26
N ASN A 373 -7.46 -9.44 -3.41
CA ASN A 373 -8.35 -9.51 -4.56
C ASN A 373 -9.82 -9.53 -4.17
N GLY A 374 -10.68 -9.12 -5.11
CA GLY A 374 -12.12 -9.19 -4.95
C GLY A 374 -12.84 -8.42 -6.06
N HIS A 375 -13.77 -9.06 -6.74
CA HIS A 375 -14.46 -8.44 -7.87
C HIS A 375 -15.38 -7.29 -7.42
N ILE A 376 -15.78 -6.44 -8.37
CA ILE A 376 -16.70 -5.33 -8.14
C ILE A 376 -18.17 -5.74 -8.30
N ASP A 377 -18.44 -6.77 -9.09
CA ASP A 377 -19.80 -7.25 -9.41
C ASP A 377 -20.02 -8.67 -8.89
N GLU A 378 -21.06 -8.86 -8.07
CA GLU A 378 -21.48 -10.14 -7.51
C GLU A 378 -22.00 -11.13 -8.56
N THR A 379 -22.41 -10.61 -9.73
CA THR A 379 -22.95 -11.41 -10.84
C THR A 379 -21.90 -11.80 -11.88
N VAL A 380 -20.62 -11.49 -11.65
CA VAL A 380 -19.51 -11.69 -12.60
C VAL A 380 -19.45 -13.12 -13.17
N ARG A 381 -19.79 -14.14 -12.39
CA ARG A 381 -19.81 -15.55 -12.85
C ARG A 381 -20.78 -15.82 -14.01
N HIS A 382 -21.77 -14.97 -14.20
CA HIS A 382 -22.68 -15.08 -15.34
C HIS A 382 -22.02 -14.60 -16.64
N ILE A 383 -20.96 -13.79 -16.54
CA ILE A 383 -20.20 -13.23 -17.66
C ILE A 383 -18.89 -14.02 -17.84
N HIS A 384 -18.17 -14.23 -16.75
CA HIS A 384 -16.88 -14.94 -16.69
C HIS A 384 -16.97 -16.09 -15.69
N SER A 385 -17.26 -17.31 -16.16
CA SER A 385 -17.54 -18.48 -15.31
C SER A 385 -16.37 -18.87 -14.38
N ASN A 386 -15.14 -18.49 -14.73
CA ASN A 386 -13.90 -18.74 -13.99
C ASN A 386 -13.51 -17.61 -13.02
N VAL A 387 -14.28 -16.51 -12.97
CA VAL A 387 -14.01 -15.37 -12.08
C VAL A 387 -15.05 -15.34 -10.97
N GLY A 388 -14.59 -15.30 -9.72
CA GLY A 388 -15.48 -15.20 -8.54
C GLY A 388 -15.63 -13.75 -8.07
N TYR A 389 -16.75 -13.42 -7.39
CA TYR A 389 -16.91 -12.15 -6.69
C TYR A 389 -15.94 -12.04 -5.51
N ALA A 390 -15.98 -13.01 -4.59
CA ALA A 390 -14.94 -13.19 -3.59
C ALA A 390 -13.78 -13.98 -4.22
N GLN A 391 -12.55 -13.51 -4.00
CA GLN A 391 -11.35 -14.06 -4.61
C GLN A 391 -10.27 -14.31 -3.55
N PRO A 392 -9.43 -15.35 -3.71
CA PRO A 392 -8.32 -15.58 -2.81
C PRO A 392 -7.27 -14.47 -2.97
N PRO A 393 -6.56 -14.10 -1.89
CA PRO A 393 -5.35 -13.28 -2.00
C PRO A 393 -4.22 -14.09 -2.64
N HIS A 394 -3.21 -13.39 -3.14
CA HIS A 394 -1.93 -13.97 -3.55
C HIS A 394 -0.84 -13.58 -2.56
N LEU A 395 0.07 -14.50 -2.29
CA LEU A 395 1.33 -14.25 -1.61
C LEU A 395 2.45 -14.89 -2.42
N PHE A 396 3.17 -14.07 -3.14
CA PHE A 396 4.23 -14.47 -4.05
C PHE A 396 5.57 -14.44 -3.30
N LEU A 397 6.09 -15.62 -2.92
CA LEU A 397 7.43 -15.75 -2.36
C LEU A 397 8.48 -15.56 -3.44
N ASN A 398 9.47 -14.73 -3.17
CA ASN A 398 10.63 -14.46 -4.00
C ASN A 398 11.70 -15.54 -3.79
N ASP A 399 12.25 -16.08 -4.87
CA ASP A 399 13.30 -17.11 -4.81
C ASP A 399 14.73 -16.54 -4.65
N GLY A 400 14.87 -15.25 -4.38
CA GLY A 400 16.15 -14.54 -4.32
C GLY A 400 16.81 -14.31 -5.69
N ARG A 401 16.15 -14.72 -6.78
CA ARG A 401 16.60 -14.50 -8.16
C ARG A 401 15.61 -13.63 -8.95
N GLY A 402 14.57 -13.14 -8.24
CA GLY A 402 13.52 -12.32 -8.81
C GLY A 402 12.44 -13.11 -9.55
N ASN A 403 12.29 -14.43 -9.27
CA ASN A 403 11.11 -15.19 -9.66
C ASN A 403 10.23 -15.40 -8.43
N PHE A 404 8.93 -15.57 -8.66
CA PHE A 404 7.94 -15.64 -7.62
C PHE A 404 7.10 -16.91 -7.71
N ARG A 405 6.74 -17.46 -6.54
CA ARG A 405 5.83 -18.59 -6.41
C ARG A 405 4.68 -18.21 -5.48
N ASP A 406 3.45 -18.37 -5.93
CA ASP A 406 2.28 -18.16 -5.08
C ASP A 406 2.16 -19.25 -4.02
N VAL A 407 2.22 -18.84 -2.74
CA VAL A 407 2.15 -19.70 -1.58
C VAL A 407 0.93 -19.44 -0.69
N ALA A 408 -0.03 -18.63 -1.15
CA ALA A 408 -1.20 -18.25 -0.35
C ALA A 408 -1.95 -19.47 0.21
N GLY A 409 -2.00 -20.58 -0.53
CA GLY A 409 -2.60 -21.85 -0.07
C GLY A 409 -1.78 -22.65 0.93
N GLU A 410 -0.51 -22.29 1.15
CA GLU A 410 0.46 -23.05 1.95
C GLU A 410 0.73 -22.43 3.33
N VAL A 411 0.44 -21.13 3.50
CA VAL A 411 0.74 -20.36 4.72
C VAL A 411 -0.30 -20.51 5.84
N GLY A 412 -1.29 -21.38 5.67
CA GLY A 412 -2.22 -21.78 6.73
C GLY A 412 -3.34 -20.78 7.04
N GLY A 413 -3.98 -20.99 8.20
CA GLY A 413 -4.91 -20.03 8.82
C GLY A 413 -6.16 -19.61 8.05
N GLY A 414 -6.49 -20.28 6.93
CA GLY A 414 -7.59 -19.83 6.07
C GLY A 414 -7.25 -18.55 5.29
N PHE A 415 -5.97 -18.18 5.19
CA PHE A 415 -5.52 -16.99 4.46
C PHE A 415 -6.03 -17.01 3.01
N ALA A 416 -5.90 -18.13 2.31
CA ALA A 416 -6.39 -18.31 0.94
C ALA A 416 -7.94 -18.32 0.80
N ALA A 417 -8.71 -18.22 1.89
CA ALA A 417 -10.16 -18.15 1.78
C ALA A 417 -10.58 -16.92 0.97
N PRO A 418 -11.48 -17.08 -0.03
CA PRO A 418 -11.90 -15.98 -0.89
C PRO A 418 -12.54 -14.83 -0.12
N LYS A 419 -12.17 -13.59 -0.45
CA LYS A 419 -12.67 -12.35 0.15
C LYS A 419 -13.01 -11.34 -0.95
N VAL A 420 -13.79 -10.32 -0.63
CA VAL A 420 -13.95 -9.14 -1.49
C VAL A 420 -13.01 -8.07 -0.94
N ALA A 421 -11.72 -8.32 -1.06
CA ALA A 421 -10.71 -7.49 -0.42
C ALA A 421 -10.45 -6.18 -1.16
N ARG A 422 -9.95 -5.16 -0.43
CA ARG A 422 -9.62 -3.83 -0.94
C ARG A 422 -8.29 -3.34 -0.39
N GLY A 423 -8.28 -2.78 0.83
CA GLY A 423 -7.08 -2.28 1.47
C GLY A 423 -6.17 -3.39 1.98
N LEU A 424 -4.88 -3.12 1.92
CA LEU A 424 -3.81 -3.96 2.46
C LEU A 424 -2.78 -3.05 3.14
N ALA A 425 -2.44 -3.34 4.37
CA ALA A 425 -1.33 -2.72 5.09
C ALA A 425 -0.54 -3.79 5.85
N TYR A 426 0.74 -3.52 6.09
CA TYR A 426 1.62 -4.38 6.87
C TYR A 426 2.28 -3.61 8.02
N GLY A 427 2.62 -4.31 9.10
CA GLY A 427 3.31 -3.78 10.26
C GLY A 427 3.45 -4.85 11.35
N ASP A 428 4.46 -4.75 12.19
CA ASP A 428 4.70 -5.66 13.31
C ASP A 428 3.95 -5.14 14.55
N PHE A 429 2.70 -5.60 14.73
CA PHE A 429 1.83 -5.08 15.80
C PHE A 429 2.11 -5.70 17.17
N ASP A 430 2.72 -6.89 17.24
CA ASP A 430 3.04 -7.57 18.50
C ASP A 430 4.53 -7.51 18.89
N ARG A 431 5.35 -6.86 18.03
CA ARG A 431 6.77 -6.56 18.24
C ARG A 431 7.66 -7.80 18.38
N ASP A 432 7.29 -8.87 17.70
CA ASP A 432 8.09 -10.10 17.65
C ASP A 432 9.19 -10.07 16.57
N GLY A 433 9.13 -9.10 15.66
CA GLY A 433 10.10 -8.86 14.61
C GLY A 433 9.66 -9.33 13.23
N ASP A 434 8.54 -10.02 13.13
CA ASP A 434 7.90 -10.46 11.91
C ASP A 434 6.94 -9.35 11.42
N VAL A 435 6.62 -9.35 10.14
CA VAL A 435 5.70 -8.36 9.57
C VAL A 435 4.32 -8.96 9.42
N ASP A 436 3.34 -8.41 10.13
CA ASP A 436 1.93 -8.82 10.13
C ASP A 436 1.13 -8.12 9.04
N VAL A 437 -0.08 -8.61 8.78
CA VAL A 437 -0.91 -8.15 7.65
C VAL A 437 -2.32 -7.75 8.11
N LEU A 438 -2.76 -6.57 7.66
CA LEU A 438 -4.11 -6.05 7.84
C LEU A 438 -4.80 -5.93 6.49
N ILE A 439 -5.97 -6.57 6.34
CA ILE A 439 -6.76 -6.56 5.11
C ILE A 439 -8.17 -6.05 5.41
N THR A 440 -8.67 -5.15 4.57
CA THR A 440 -10.06 -4.73 4.60
C THR A 440 -10.86 -5.33 3.45
N THR A 441 -12.16 -5.48 3.64
CA THR A 441 -13.06 -6.04 2.62
C THR A 441 -14.26 -5.13 2.37
N ASN A 442 -14.71 -5.09 1.14
CA ASN A 442 -15.91 -4.35 0.77
C ASN A 442 -17.15 -5.02 1.35
N GLN A 443 -18.00 -4.27 2.04
CA GLN A 443 -19.21 -4.74 2.76
C GLN A 443 -18.95 -5.87 3.77
N GLY A 444 -17.70 -6.13 4.10
CA GLY A 444 -17.24 -7.24 4.93
C GLY A 444 -16.43 -6.80 6.16
N PRO A 445 -15.89 -7.77 6.92
CA PRO A 445 -15.02 -7.51 8.05
C PRO A 445 -13.63 -7.04 7.61
N ALA A 446 -12.84 -6.52 8.54
CA ALA A 446 -11.39 -6.47 8.42
C ALA A 446 -10.79 -7.79 8.91
N TYR A 447 -9.57 -8.09 8.48
CA TYR A 447 -8.79 -9.26 8.89
C TYR A 447 -7.41 -8.81 9.36
N LEU A 448 -7.02 -9.25 10.55
CA LEU A 448 -5.66 -9.11 11.06
C LEU A 448 -5.01 -10.51 11.07
N TYR A 449 -3.97 -10.66 10.27
CA TYR A 449 -3.16 -11.87 10.21
C TYR A 449 -1.83 -11.62 10.91
N ARG A 450 -1.58 -12.38 11.97
CA ARG A 450 -0.26 -12.44 12.59
C ARG A 450 0.62 -13.37 11.76
N ASN A 451 1.82 -12.92 11.47
CA ASN A 451 2.85 -13.73 10.86
C ASN A 451 3.63 -14.46 11.97
N ASP A 452 3.81 -15.75 11.88
CA ASP A 452 4.64 -16.52 12.79
C ASP A 452 5.81 -17.12 11.96
N VAL A 453 6.99 -16.53 12.00
CA VAL A 453 8.20 -17.06 11.34
C VAL A 453 8.89 -18.10 12.23
N PHE A 454 9.02 -19.31 11.73
CA PHE A 454 9.64 -20.45 12.47
C PHE A 454 10.87 -21.03 11.77
N SER A 455 11.34 -20.44 10.68
CA SER A 455 12.56 -20.81 9.95
C SER A 455 13.84 -20.61 10.76
N GLY A 456 13.77 -19.77 11.81
CA GLY A 456 14.90 -19.29 12.58
C GLY A 456 15.61 -18.09 11.94
N ASN A 457 15.00 -17.51 10.90
CA ASN A 457 15.43 -16.24 10.32
C ASN A 457 15.20 -15.10 11.32
N ARG A 458 15.95 -14.03 11.17
CA ARG A 458 15.96 -12.87 12.08
C ARG A 458 15.73 -11.60 11.29
N SER A 459 15.22 -10.57 11.94
CA SER A 459 15.03 -9.24 11.35
C SER A 459 15.92 -8.20 11.98
N LEU A 460 16.18 -7.15 11.21
CA LEU A 460 16.69 -5.86 11.64
C LEU A 460 15.62 -4.82 11.33
N ARG A 461 15.06 -4.18 12.36
CA ARG A 461 14.00 -3.20 12.23
C ARG A 461 14.51 -1.82 12.60
N LEU A 462 14.27 -0.83 11.75
CA LEU A 462 14.82 0.52 11.86
C LEU A 462 13.69 1.55 11.78
N ARG A 463 13.38 2.21 12.90
CA ARG A 463 12.54 3.40 12.94
C ARG A 463 13.41 4.62 12.80
N LEU A 464 13.25 5.36 11.72
CA LEU A 464 13.99 6.58 11.46
C LEU A 464 13.24 7.79 12.04
N VAL A 465 14.01 8.79 12.55
CA VAL A 465 13.45 10.04 13.07
C VAL A 465 14.31 11.20 12.55
N GLY A 466 13.74 12.01 11.69
CA GLY A 466 14.38 13.21 11.16
C GLY A 466 14.54 14.29 12.24
N THR A 467 15.57 15.10 12.13
CA THR A 467 15.81 16.27 12.99
C THR A 467 16.06 17.53 12.18
N ARG A 468 16.56 17.39 10.94
CA ARG A 468 16.70 18.43 9.92
C ARG A 468 15.81 18.12 8.72
N SER A 469 15.68 16.84 8.41
CA SER A 469 14.68 16.30 7.47
C SER A 469 13.29 16.31 8.12
N ASN A 470 12.23 16.02 7.34
CA ASN A 470 10.91 15.77 7.92
C ASN A 470 11.02 14.71 9.03
N ARG A 471 10.20 14.86 10.07
CA ARG A 471 10.34 14.07 11.29
C ARG A 471 10.12 12.57 11.09
N ASP A 472 9.24 12.18 10.19
CA ASP A 472 8.99 10.78 9.84
C ASP A 472 10.06 10.18 8.92
N ALA A 473 11.05 10.99 8.49
CA ALA A 473 12.13 10.61 7.59
C ALA A 473 11.62 10.08 6.25
N ILE A 474 10.42 10.47 5.81
CA ILE A 474 9.86 10.05 4.52
C ILE A 474 10.77 10.50 3.39
N GLY A 475 11.15 9.56 2.50
CA GLY A 475 12.14 9.75 1.48
C GLY A 475 13.57 9.32 1.86
N ALA A 476 13.81 8.98 3.14
CA ALA A 476 15.10 8.42 3.54
C ALA A 476 15.31 7.02 2.95
N VAL A 477 16.51 6.76 2.43
CA VAL A 477 16.91 5.45 1.90
C VAL A 477 17.89 4.78 2.84
N VAL A 478 17.59 3.53 3.22
CA VAL A 478 18.45 2.71 4.07
C VAL A 478 19.00 1.56 3.27
N ARG A 479 20.33 1.40 3.29
CA ARG A 479 21.01 0.22 2.73
C ARG A 479 21.63 -0.60 3.85
N VAL A 480 21.30 -1.89 3.88
CA VAL A 480 21.84 -2.87 4.81
C VAL A 480 22.74 -3.83 4.05
N PHE A 481 23.98 -3.90 4.51
CA PHE A 481 25.03 -4.73 3.91
C PHE A 481 25.28 -5.97 4.75
N THR A 482 25.24 -7.11 4.12
CA THR A 482 25.59 -8.43 4.68
C THR A 482 26.53 -9.16 3.71
N PRO A 483 27.16 -10.27 4.10
CA PRO A 483 27.94 -11.08 3.16
C PRO A 483 27.11 -11.65 1.99
N ASP A 484 25.78 -11.73 2.13
CA ASP A 484 24.89 -12.25 1.07
C ASP A 484 24.53 -11.19 0.03
N GLY A 485 24.72 -9.91 0.34
CA GLY A 485 24.41 -8.81 -0.56
C GLY A 485 23.99 -7.53 0.14
N THR A 486 23.35 -6.65 -0.61
CA THR A 486 22.86 -5.35 -0.12
C THR A 486 21.36 -5.28 -0.33
N GLN A 487 20.63 -5.00 0.74
CA GLN A 487 19.20 -4.71 0.70
C GLN A 487 19.01 -3.19 0.75
N SER A 488 18.06 -2.65 -0.02
CA SER A 488 17.71 -1.23 -0.01
C SER A 488 16.21 -1.05 0.28
N ARG A 489 15.87 -0.13 1.18
CA ARG A 489 14.49 0.23 1.53
C ARG A 489 14.37 1.74 1.67
N MET A 490 13.23 2.29 1.27
CA MET A 490 12.88 3.70 1.44
C MET A 490 11.78 3.85 2.48
N VAL A 491 11.90 4.81 3.39
CA VAL A 491 10.78 5.24 4.25
C VAL A 491 9.78 5.97 3.36
N LYS A 492 8.57 5.45 3.25
CA LYS A 492 7.55 5.97 2.34
C LYS A 492 6.15 5.92 2.95
N THR A 493 5.35 6.88 2.59
CA THR A 493 3.90 6.80 2.57
C THR A 493 3.46 6.58 1.12
N GLY A 494 2.22 6.23 0.87
CA GLY A 494 1.77 5.96 -0.50
C GLY A 494 2.33 4.63 -1.02
N SER A 495 1.53 3.62 -0.87
CA SER A 495 1.71 2.26 -1.39
C SER A 495 0.37 1.55 -1.28
N SER A 496 0.27 0.36 -1.85
CA SER A 496 -0.94 -0.44 -1.79
C SER A 496 -2.15 0.26 -2.44
N TYR A 497 -3.32 0.13 -1.83
CA TYR A 497 -4.56 0.73 -2.26
C TYR A 497 -5.28 1.33 -1.05
N LEU A 498 -5.51 2.65 -1.06
CA LEU A 498 -6.23 3.38 -0.01
C LEU A 498 -5.63 3.24 1.41
N SER A 499 -4.47 2.65 1.57
CA SER A 499 -3.97 2.16 2.85
C SER A 499 -2.57 2.65 3.17
N GLN A 500 -2.19 2.59 4.44
CA GLN A 500 -0.88 3.00 4.94
C GLN A 500 -0.28 1.90 5.81
N SER A 501 0.89 1.40 5.43
CA SER A 501 1.72 0.50 6.24
C SER A 501 2.54 1.26 7.26
N GLU A 502 3.17 0.55 8.22
CA GLU A 502 4.10 1.17 9.17
C GLU A 502 5.29 1.83 8.45
N LEU A 503 5.87 2.87 9.08
CA LEU A 503 7.06 3.55 8.55
C LEU A 503 8.38 2.89 8.98
N THR A 504 8.34 1.92 9.92
CA THR A 504 9.52 1.16 10.33
C THR A 504 9.97 0.25 9.19
N LEU A 505 11.25 0.31 8.86
CA LEU A 505 11.83 -0.53 7.82
C LEU A 505 12.27 -1.88 8.41
N THR A 506 11.79 -2.98 7.84
CA THR A 506 12.18 -4.35 8.24
C THR A 506 13.10 -4.94 7.18
N PHE A 507 14.25 -5.47 7.61
CA PHE A 507 15.23 -6.17 6.78
C PHE A 507 15.40 -7.59 7.32
N GLY A 508 15.07 -8.60 6.53
CA GLY A 508 15.41 -9.98 6.85
C GLY A 508 16.92 -10.19 6.79
N LEU A 509 17.45 -10.85 7.79
CA LEU A 509 18.87 -11.20 7.87
C LEU A 509 19.12 -12.70 7.64
N GLY A 510 18.06 -13.47 7.30
CA GLY A 510 18.14 -14.91 7.35
C GLY A 510 18.59 -15.35 8.76
N ARG A 511 19.44 -16.35 8.86
CA ARG A 511 19.97 -16.85 10.15
C ARG A 511 21.14 -16.02 10.72
N ARG A 512 21.46 -14.86 10.12
CA ARG A 512 22.57 -14.02 10.58
C ARG A 512 22.20 -13.28 11.86
N GLU A 513 23.21 -13.08 12.71
CA GLU A 513 23.03 -12.38 13.98
C GLU A 513 23.16 -10.87 13.84
N LYS A 514 23.74 -10.38 12.74
CA LYS A 514 24.02 -8.96 12.52
C LYS A 514 24.14 -8.59 11.05
N ALA A 515 23.92 -7.31 10.76
CA ALA A 515 24.37 -6.63 9.56
C ALA A 515 25.80 -6.10 9.76
N ASP A 516 26.64 -6.17 8.70
CA ASP A 516 27.99 -5.65 8.74
C ASP A 516 28.01 -4.13 8.76
N ARG A 517 27.10 -3.53 7.97
CA ARG A 517 27.01 -2.07 7.81
C ARG A 517 25.57 -1.67 7.46
N ILE A 518 25.14 -0.52 8.00
CA ILE A 518 23.92 0.19 7.63
C ILE A 518 24.32 1.58 7.15
N VAL A 519 23.78 1.99 6.02
CA VAL A 519 23.94 3.35 5.47
C VAL A 519 22.55 3.96 5.35
N ILE A 520 22.35 5.13 5.96
CA ILE A 520 21.10 5.89 5.93
C ILE A 520 21.37 7.17 5.14
N GLU A 521 20.68 7.36 4.04
CA GLU A 521 20.66 8.60 3.25
C GLU A 521 19.42 9.40 3.66
N TRP A 522 19.63 10.53 4.32
CA TRP A 522 18.56 11.40 4.82
C TRP A 522 18.11 12.37 3.73
N PRO A 523 16.81 12.64 3.55
CA PRO A 523 16.32 13.62 2.58
C PRO A 523 16.93 15.00 2.81
N GLY A 524 17.73 15.49 1.85
CA GLY A 524 18.35 16.81 1.94
C GLY A 524 19.45 17.01 3.01
N ALA A 525 19.82 15.97 3.78
CA ALA A 525 20.60 16.17 5.01
C ALA A 525 21.88 15.31 5.15
N GLY A 526 22.25 14.54 4.14
CA GLY A 526 23.50 13.77 4.10
C GLY A 526 23.37 12.31 4.50
N VAL A 527 24.51 11.68 4.78
CA VAL A 527 24.61 10.22 4.97
C VAL A 527 25.09 9.91 6.39
N GLN A 528 24.52 8.88 6.98
CA GLN A 528 24.87 8.34 8.31
C GLN A 528 25.19 6.86 8.20
N GLU A 529 26.24 6.41 8.90
CA GLU A 529 26.69 5.02 8.82
C GLU A 529 26.78 4.39 10.22
N HIS A 530 26.38 3.11 10.31
CA HIS A 530 26.53 2.27 11.49
C HIS A 530 27.13 0.92 11.09
N LYS A 531 28.00 0.34 11.94
CA LYS A 531 28.69 -0.94 11.67
C LYS A 531 28.35 -1.98 12.72
N ASN A 532 28.35 -3.26 12.29
CA ASN A 532 28.17 -4.40 13.17
C ASN A 532 26.89 -4.30 14.02
N VAL A 533 25.74 -3.98 13.40
CA VAL A 533 24.46 -3.84 14.09
C VAL A 533 23.77 -5.19 14.19
N GLY A 534 23.49 -5.63 15.42
CA GLY A 534 22.80 -6.91 15.69
C GLY A 534 21.37 -6.95 15.19
N ALA A 535 20.83 -8.15 14.98
CA ALA A 535 19.40 -8.33 14.74
C ALA A 535 18.56 -7.76 15.91
N GLY A 536 17.41 -7.17 15.60
CA GLY A 536 16.52 -6.53 16.57
C GLY A 536 15.97 -5.19 16.09
N ALA A 537 15.24 -4.49 16.95
CA ALA A 537 14.58 -3.22 16.65
C ALA A 537 15.36 -2.02 17.21
N TYR A 538 15.49 -0.97 16.40
CA TYR A 538 16.28 0.22 16.72
C TYR A 538 15.59 1.51 16.32
N ASN A 539 15.84 2.57 17.12
CA ASN A 539 15.54 3.95 16.74
C ASN A 539 16.81 4.59 16.16
N CYS A 540 16.70 5.18 14.99
CA CYS A 540 17.75 5.84 14.25
C CYS A 540 17.39 7.33 14.11
N ALA A 541 17.82 8.16 15.06
CA ALA A 541 17.64 9.59 14.94
C ALA A 541 18.75 10.19 14.06
N GLU A 542 18.38 11.13 13.20
CA GLU A 542 19.30 11.82 12.31
C GLU A 542 20.45 12.49 13.07
N GLY A 543 21.68 12.18 12.67
CA GLY A 543 22.90 12.71 13.30
C GLY A 543 23.24 12.13 14.67
N LYS A 544 22.52 11.08 15.14
CA LYS A 544 22.76 10.43 16.44
C LYS A 544 23.13 8.96 16.29
N SER A 545 23.72 8.40 17.32
CA SER A 545 23.96 6.96 17.38
C SER A 545 22.64 6.18 17.41
N ILE A 546 22.65 5.01 16.80
CA ILE A 546 21.54 4.06 16.85
C ILE A 546 21.28 3.61 18.29
N SER A 547 20.03 3.50 18.69
CA SER A 547 19.61 3.03 20.01
C SER A 547 18.63 1.85 19.90
N ALA A 548 18.90 0.78 20.64
CA ALA A 548 18.00 -0.36 20.68
C ALA A 548 16.63 0.06 21.26
N GLN A 549 15.55 -0.45 20.67
CA GLN A 549 14.23 -0.33 21.28
C GLN A 549 14.14 -1.27 22.49
N PRO A 550 13.40 -0.94 23.54
CA PRO A 550 13.19 -1.85 24.65
C PRO A 550 12.60 -3.18 24.16
N ARG A 551 13.18 -4.30 24.57
CA ARG A 551 12.56 -5.62 24.37
C ARG A 551 11.32 -5.71 25.24
N VAL A 552 10.27 -6.28 24.71
CA VAL A 552 9.00 -6.54 25.41
C VAL A 552 9.10 -7.77 26.28
#